data_d3d4d7255e7472baf48aa0bc3e5fdf95
#
_entry.id   d3d4d7255e7472baf48aa0bc3e5fdf95
#
_cell.length_a   1.000
_cell.length_b   1.000
_cell.length_c   1.000
_cell.angle_alpha   90.00
_cell.angle_beta   90.00
_cell.angle_gamma   90.00
#
_symmetry.space_group_name_H-M   'P 1'
#
loop_
_entity.id
_entity.type
_entity.pdbx_description
1 polymer ?
#
loop_
_entity_poly.entity_id
_entity_poly.type
_entity_poly.pdbx_seq_one_letter_code
_entity_poly.pdbx_strand_id
1 'polypeptide(L)'
;MMLIRGWPMSKLPDITLDDLPGLLAHIDADTNRDSWVKIGMGVKAHFGEDGFNDWNSWSQNSPDYKPADALSAWKSFKGAKVTIGTVVHLAKEGGWKLTKRELTAKEKRERKAEQEARRKQRQAEVEADEAQLAAMQAEVQRITGRLLAEFTQARGKSEYLERKQVPPYGVRFITRNVVLSIDAQLMRCDLWAGDDIARFFANLPNPRPDHHSFMKLDAGTFVVPLRDIDGVVWSFQAISASGTKLFPKFARKQGCMHCIGTLDGAEVIVAAE
;
A
#
# COMPACT_ATOMS: atom_id res chain seq x y z
N MET A 1 29.82 15.85 5.82
CA MET A 1 28.64 15.13 5.31
C MET A 1 28.63 15.28 3.80
N MET A 2 29.25 14.32 3.11
CA MET A 2 29.43 14.36 1.65
C MET A 2 28.20 13.76 0.98
N LEU A 3 27.42 14.59 0.29
CA LEU A 3 26.29 14.16 -0.53
C LEU A 3 26.83 13.40 -1.74
N ILE A 4 26.67 12.07 -1.76
CA ILE A 4 26.98 11.26 -2.93
C ILE A 4 25.93 11.59 -3.99
N ARG A 5 26.31 12.41 -4.97
CA ARG A 5 25.50 12.68 -6.17
C ARG A 5 25.34 11.36 -6.92
N GLY A 6 24.11 10.90 -7.06
CA GLY A 6 23.80 9.72 -7.87
C GLY A 6 24.30 9.90 -9.30
N TRP A 7 24.97 8.86 -9.81
CA TRP A 7 25.44 8.79 -11.19
C TRP A 7 24.25 8.83 -12.16
N PRO A 8 24.34 9.59 -13.26
CA PRO A 8 23.24 9.62 -14.23
C PRO A 8 23.01 8.23 -14.84
N MET A 9 21.76 7.74 -14.79
CA MET A 9 21.32 6.41 -15.23
C MET A 9 21.75 6.03 -16.65
N SER A 10 22.07 7.01 -17.50
CA SER A 10 22.48 6.83 -18.90
C SER A 10 23.91 6.26 -19.09
N LYS A 11 24.67 6.06 -18.01
CA LYS A 11 26.07 5.58 -18.07
C LYS A 11 26.34 4.32 -17.24
N LEU A 12 25.30 3.70 -16.67
CA LEU A 12 25.49 2.45 -15.96
C LEU A 12 25.72 1.33 -16.98
N PRO A 13 26.73 0.46 -16.73
CA PRO A 13 26.90 -0.75 -17.54
C PRO A 13 25.66 -1.64 -17.40
N ASP A 14 25.37 -2.41 -18.44
CA ASP A 14 24.29 -3.39 -18.43
C ASP A 14 24.72 -4.61 -17.60
N ILE A 15 24.33 -4.60 -16.33
CA ILE A 15 24.66 -5.63 -15.34
C ILE A 15 23.59 -6.72 -15.40
N THR A 16 24.03 -7.96 -15.56
CA THR A 16 23.18 -9.15 -15.56
C THR A 16 23.19 -9.85 -14.20
N LEU A 17 22.26 -10.77 -13.98
CA LEU A 17 22.26 -11.61 -12.78
C LEU A 17 23.56 -12.46 -12.71
N ASP A 18 24.05 -12.94 -13.85
CA ASP A 18 25.32 -13.70 -13.94
C ASP A 18 26.55 -12.85 -13.54
N ASP A 19 26.48 -11.54 -13.66
CA ASP A 19 27.56 -10.62 -13.27
C ASP A 19 27.54 -10.33 -11.75
N LEU A 20 26.40 -10.57 -11.09
CA LEU A 20 26.17 -10.19 -9.69
C LEU A 20 27.13 -10.85 -8.70
N PRO A 21 27.40 -12.18 -8.76
CA PRO A 21 28.36 -12.80 -7.87
C PRO A 21 29.78 -12.20 -8.01
N GLY A 22 30.21 -11.98 -9.25
CA GLY A 22 31.50 -11.35 -9.54
C GLY A 22 31.59 -9.90 -9.07
N LEU A 23 30.51 -9.17 -9.15
CA LEU A 23 30.41 -7.79 -8.68
C LEU A 23 30.47 -7.75 -7.13
N LEU A 24 29.70 -8.58 -6.46
CA LEU A 24 29.66 -8.65 -4.99
C LEU A 24 30.98 -9.16 -4.39
N ALA A 25 31.70 -10.04 -5.08
CA ALA A 25 33.01 -10.56 -4.64
C ALA A 25 34.07 -9.47 -4.47
N HIS A 26 33.88 -8.28 -5.06
CA HIS A 26 34.78 -7.13 -4.93
C HIS A 26 34.31 -6.14 -3.83
N ILE A 27 33.30 -6.49 -3.08
CA ILE A 27 32.81 -5.70 -1.95
C ILE A 27 33.01 -6.51 -0.68
N ASP A 28 33.68 -5.92 0.31
CA ASP A 28 33.86 -6.59 1.60
C ASP A 28 32.49 -6.80 2.25
N ALA A 29 32.22 -8.05 2.62
CA ALA A 29 30.99 -8.39 3.34
C ALA A 29 31.02 -7.98 4.81
N ASP A 30 32.22 -7.78 5.38
CA ASP A 30 32.41 -7.21 6.72
C ASP A 30 32.26 -5.68 6.67
N THR A 31 31.09 -5.23 6.31
CA THR A 31 30.74 -3.82 6.17
C THR A 31 29.71 -3.41 7.23
N ASN A 32 29.59 -2.10 7.47
CA ASN A 32 28.57 -1.62 8.40
C ASN A 32 27.14 -1.92 7.89
N ARG A 33 26.20 -2.01 8.85
CA ARG A 33 24.80 -2.37 8.55
C ARG A 33 24.16 -1.47 7.49
N ASP A 34 24.46 -0.17 7.48
CA ASP A 34 23.88 0.76 6.51
C ASP A 34 24.35 0.47 5.08
N SER A 35 25.62 0.14 4.88
CA SER A 35 26.17 -0.27 3.60
C SER A 35 25.61 -1.61 3.15
N TRP A 36 25.53 -2.58 4.05
CA TRP A 36 24.94 -3.89 3.79
C TRP A 36 23.48 -3.78 3.33
N VAL A 37 22.67 -2.96 4.02
CA VAL A 37 21.28 -2.67 3.62
C VAL A 37 21.23 -1.98 2.25
N LYS A 38 22.07 -0.98 1.99
CA LYS A 38 22.10 -0.27 0.69
C LYS A 38 22.45 -1.20 -0.45
N ILE A 39 23.39 -2.12 -0.25
CA ILE A 39 23.76 -3.12 -1.25
C ILE A 39 22.56 -4.01 -1.56
N GLY A 40 21.90 -4.57 -0.53
CA GLY A 40 20.71 -5.37 -0.70
C GLY A 40 19.55 -4.64 -1.39
N MET A 41 19.31 -3.38 -1.02
CA MET A 41 18.31 -2.54 -1.69
C MET A 41 18.63 -2.30 -3.17
N GLY A 42 19.91 -2.05 -3.49
CA GLY A 42 20.36 -1.86 -4.87
C GLY A 42 20.21 -3.12 -5.72
N VAL A 43 20.56 -4.28 -5.17
CA VAL A 43 20.39 -5.58 -5.81
C VAL A 43 18.91 -5.88 -6.03
N LYS A 44 18.08 -5.75 -4.99
CA LYS A 44 16.64 -6.00 -5.09
C LYS A 44 15.93 -5.06 -6.06
N ALA A 45 16.31 -3.78 -6.08
CA ALA A 45 15.74 -2.80 -7.00
C ALA A 45 15.99 -3.13 -8.47
N HIS A 46 17.10 -3.81 -8.79
CA HIS A 46 17.50 -4.13 -10.15
C HIS A 46 17.07 -5.53 -10.59
N PHE A 47 17.24 -6.53 -9.73
CA PHE A 47 17.01 -7.94 -10.03
C PHE A 47 15.72 -8.50 -9.43
N GLY A 48 15.05 -7.75 -8.56
CA GLY A 48 13.88 -8.26 -7.84
C GLY A 48 14.25 -9.38 -6.87
N GLU A 49 13.41 -10.38 -6.75
CA GLU A 49 13.63 -11.51 -5.85
C GLU A 49 14.76 -12.44 -6.33
N ASP A 50 15.07 -12.44 -7.63
CA ASP A 50 16.13 -13.28 -8.22
C ASP A 50 17.53 -12.93 -7.66
N GLY A 51 17.74 -11.69 -7.22
CA GLY A 51 18.98 -11.24 -6.62
C GLY A 51 19.21 -11.69 -5.16
N PHE A 52 18.21 -12.30 -4.52
CA PHE A 52 18.31 -12.66 -3.10
C PHE A 52 19.42 -13.67 -2.83
N ASN A 53 19.49 -14.72 -3.62
CA ASN A 53 20.44 -15.81 -3.38
C ASN A 53 21.90 -15.34 -3.43
N ASP A 54 22.25 -14.49 -4.40
CA ASP A 54 23.60 -13.96 -4.54
C ASP A 54 23.96 -12.99 -3.44
N TRP A 55 23.05 -12.06 -3.11
CA TRP A 55 23.25 -11.13 -2.01
C TRP A 55 23.34 -11.85 -0.66
N ASN A 56 22.50 -12.86 -0.43
CA ASN A 56 22.52 -13.67 0.78
C ASN A 56 23.83 -14.49 0.89
N SER A 57 24.28 -15.12 -0.20
CA SER A 57 25.54 -15.85 -0.24
C SER A 57 26.76 -14.94 0.02
N TRP A 58 26.75 -13.75 -0.55
CA TRP A 58 27.77 -12.74 -0.26
C TRP A 58 27.73 -12.32 1.22
N SER A 59 26.55 -12.08 1.78
CA SER A 59 26.37 -11.70 3.19
C SER A 59 26.93 -12.73 4.18
N GLN A 60 26.93 -14.03 3.80
CA GLN A 60 27.46 -15.12 4.63
C GLN A 60 28.95 -15.01 4.92
N ASN A 61 29.69 -14.22 4.14
CA ASN A 61 31.11 -13.97 4.38
C ASN A 61 31.38 -12.99 5.54
N SER A 62 30.36 -12.33 6.07
CA SER A 62 30.47 -11.47 7.25
C SER A 62 30.43 -12.30 8.54
N PRO A 63 31.29 -12.02 9.56
CA PRO A 63 31.24 -12.68 10.86
C PRO A 63 29.93 -12.42 11.61
N ASP A 64 29.25 -11.31 11.32
CA ASP A 64 27.99 -10.90 11.97
C ASP A 64 26.74 -11.44 11.27
N TYR A 65 26.91 -12.30 10.22
CA TYR A 65 25.80 -12.82 9.45
C TYR A 65 24.85 -13.68 10.28
N LYS A 66 23.54 -13.39 10.11
CA LYS A 66 22.44 -14.22 10.65
C LYS A 66 21.38 -14.42 9.57
N PRO A 67 21.04 -15.69 9.25
CA PRO A 67 20.06 -15.99 8.18
C PRO A 67 18.71 -15.32 8.37
N ALA A 68 18.20 -15.30 9.61
CA ALA A 68 16.91 -14.68 9.92
C ALA A 68 16.91 -13.16 9.68
N ASP A 69 18.02 -12.48 10.01
CA ASP A 69 18.18 -11.04 9.80
C ASP A 69 18.28 -10.71 8.32
N ALA A 70 18.99 -11.53 7.54
CA ALA A 70 19.11 -11.35 6.10
C ALA A 70 17.74 -11.50 5.40
N LEU A 71 16.98 -12.54 5.73
CA LEU A 71 15.64 -12.73 5.16
C LEU A 71 14.66 -11.63 5.57
N SER A 72 14.71 -11.20 6.83
CA SER A 72 13.87 -10.12 7.34
C SER A 72 14.19 -8.78 6.67
N ALA A 73 15.49 -8.45 6.55
CA ALA A 73 15.94 -7.24 5.87
C ALA A 73 15.51 -7.24 4.39
N TRP A 74 15.73 -8.36 3.68
CA TRP A 74 15.33 -8.48 2.29
C TRP A 74 13.84 -8.24 2.07
N LYS A 75 12.98 -8.82 2.90
CA LYS A 75 11.52 -8.59 2.86
C LYS A 75 11.13 -7.13 3.12
N SER A 76 11.90 -6.44 3.94
CA SER A 76 11.64 -5.04 4.29
C SER A 76 12.05 -4.03 3.23
N PHE A 77 12.89 -4.42 2.25
CA PHE A 77 13.36 -3.50 1.20
C PHE A 77 12.20 -3.09 0.30
N LYS A 78 11.78 -1.82 0.41
CA LYS A 78 10.72 -1.19 -0.38
C LYS A 78 11.28 0.05 -1.07
N GLY A 79 11.04 0.14 -2.40
CA GLY A 79 11.26 1.36 -3.18
C GLY A 79 12.69 1.65 -3.59
N ALA A 80 12.84 2.52 -4.56
CA ALA A 80 14.02 2.68 -5.42
C ALA A 80 14.87 3.92 -5.09
N LYS A 81 15.14 4.22 -3.83
CA LYS A 81 16.11 5.28 -3.50
C LYS A 81 17.57 4.87 -3.75
N VAL A 82 17.86 3.56 -3.66
CA VAL A 82 19.17 2.99 -3.91
C VAL A 82 19.10 2.12 -5.16
N THR A 83 19.99 2.33 -6.10
CA THR A 83 20.04 1.61 -7.38
C THR A 83 21.26 0.70 -7.45
N ILE A 84 21.29 -0.21 -8.43
CA ILE A 84 22.46 -1.05 -8.71
C ILE A 84 23.74 -0.22 -8.97
N GLY A 85 23.59 1.04 -9.35
CA GLY A 85 24.70 1.97 -9.50
C GLY A 85 25.54 2.16 -8.23
N THR A 86 24.90 2.11 -7.06
CA THR A 86 25.60 2.17 -5.77
C THR A 86 26.47 0.92 -5.57
N VAL A 87 25.93 -0.26 -5.91
CA VAL A 87 26.66 -1.53 -5.79
C VAL A 87 27.85 -1.58 -6.76
N VAL A 88 27.63 -1.12 -8.01
CA VAL A 88 28.69 -1.00 -9.03
C VAL A 88 29.79 -0.03 -8.58
N HIS A 89 29.44 1.06 -7.93
CA HIS A 89 30.41 2.01 -7.41
C HIS A 89 31.30 1.37 -6.34
N LEU A 90 30.71 0.75 -5.35
CA LEU A 90 31.43 0.04 -4.28
C LEU A 90 32.34 -1.09 -4.84
N ALA A 91 31.83 -1.87 -5.79
CA ALA A 91 32.61 -2.94 -6.42
C ALA A 91 33.81 -2.37 -7.19
N LYS A 92 33.66 -1.22 -7.87
CA LYS A 92 34.78 -0.54 -8.57
C LYS A 92 35.84 -0.04 -7.60
N GLU A 93 35.45 0.46 -6.44
CA GLU A 93 36.39 0.83 -5.39
C GLU A 93 37.19 -0.39 -4.90
N GLY A 94 36.56 -1.58 -4.86
CA GLY A 94 37.20 -2.87 -4.61
C GLY A 94 37.95 -3.47 -5.81
N GLY A 95 38.09 -2.73 -6.92
CA GLY A 95 38.87 -3.16 -8.09
C GLY A 95 38.08 -3.90 -9.16
N TRP A 96 36.73 -4.00 -9.04
CA TRP A 96 35.92 -4.63 -10.07
C TRP A 96 36.00 -3.89 -11.41
N LYS A 97 36.25 -4.63 -12.46
CA LYS A 97 36.27 -4.13 -13.84
C LYS A 97 35.22 -4.87 -14.65
N LEU A 98 34.33 -4.10 -15.28
CA LEU A 98 33.37 -4.69 -16.21
C LEU A 98 34.12 -5.33 -17.38
N THR A 99 34.13 -6.64 -17.47
CA THR A 99 34.52 -7.36 -18.69
C THR A 99 33.38 -7.15 -19.69
N LYS A 100 33.59 -6.30 -20.69
CA LYS A 100 32.62 -6.11 -21.77
C LYS A 100 32.47 -7.44 -22.54
N ARG A 101 31.56 -8.29 -22.11
CA ARG A 101 31.04 -9.35 -22.95
C ARG A 101 30.14 -8.68 -23.99
N GLU A 102 30.58 -8.60 -25.22
CA GLU A 102 29.72 -8.15 -26.31
C GLU A 102 28.61 -9.18 -26.51
N LEU A 103 27.42 -8.83 -26.08
CA LEU A 103 26.22 -9.66 -26.34
C LEU A 103 26.03 -9.75 -27.86
N THR A 104 25.79 -10.94 -28.35
CA THR A 104 25.45 -11.15 -29.76
C THR A 104 24.14 -10.42 -30.10
N ALA A 105 23.92 -10.15 -31.37
CA ALA A 105 22.68 -9.52 -31.83
C ALA A 105 21.43 -10.34 -31.45
N LYS A 106 21.58 -11.67 -31.35
CA LYS A 106 20.52 -12.59 -30.91
C LYS A 106 20.22 -12.41 -29.42
N GLU A 107 21.22 -12.42 -28.55
CA GLU A 107 21.08 -12.20 -27.10
C GLU A 107 20.48 -10.84 -26.77
N LYS A 108 20.86 -9.79 -27.51
CA LYS A 108 20.25 -8.44 -27.36
C LYS A 108 18.77 -8.42 -27.72
N ARG A 109 18.37 -9.16 -28.77
CA ARG A 109 16.95 -9.26 -29.17
C ARG A 109 16.13 -10.06 -28.16
N GLU A 110 16.65 -11.19 -27.70
CA GLU A 110 15.99 -12.03 -26.69
C GLU A 110 15.79 -11.27 -25.38
N ARG A 111 16.81 -10.57 -24.91
CA ARG A 111 16.75 -9.73 -23.72
C ARG A 111 15.74 -8.60 -23.84
N LYS A 112 15.73 -7.93 -24.98
CA LYS A 112 14.74 -6.85 -25.24
C LYS A 112 13.32 -7.40 -25.24
N ALA A 113 13.09 -8.55 -25.85
CA ALA A 113 11.79 -9.22 -25.88
C ALA A 113 11.34 -9.65 -24.47
N GLU A 114 12.27 -10.20 -23.66
CA GLU A 114 11.99 -10.57 -22.28
C GLU A 114 11.66 -9.35 -21.40
N GLN A 115 12.43 -8.26 -21.51
CA GLN A 115 12.14 -7.03 -20.80
C GLN A 115 10.77 -6.43 -21.18
N GLU A 116 10.43 -6.46 -22.47
CA GLU A 116 9.13 -5.99 -22.95
C GLU A 116 7.99 -6.89 -22.46
N ALA A 117 8.17 -8.21 -22.45
CA ALA A 117 7.21 -9.17 -21.91
C ALA A 117 6.99 -8.94 -20.40
N ARG A 118 8.05 -8.81 -19.63
CA ARG A 118 8.00 -8.51 -18.19
C ARG A 118 7.36 -7.16 -17.89
N ARG A 119 7.62 -6.14 -18.72
CA ARG A 119 6.96 -4.84 -18.59
C ARG A 119 5.45 -4.94 -18.86
N LYS A 120 5.05 -5.65 -19.92
CA LYS A 120 3.64 -5.86 -20.25
C LYS A 120 2.91 -6.65 -19.16
N GLN A 121 3.56 -7.67 -18.61
CA GLN A 121 2.98 -8.45 -17.51
C GLN A 121 2.75 -7.57 -16.27
N ARG A 122 3.75 -6.79 -15.84
CA ARG A 122 3.60 -5.87 -14.70
C ARG A 122 2.49 -4.83 -14.94
N GLN A 123 2.40 -4.32 -16.16
CA GLN A 123 1.36 -3.36 -16.49
C GLN A 123 -0.03 -3.99 -16.40
N ALA A 124 -0.19 -5.21 -16.91
CA ALA A 124 -1.45 -5.97 -16.81
C ALA A 124 -1.82 -6.30 -15.35
N GLU A 125 -0.83 -6.63 -14.50
CA GLU A 125 -1.04 -6.85 -13.07
C GLU A 125 -1.53 -5.57 -12.37
N VAL A 126 -0.89 -4.43 -12.65
CA VAL A 126 -1.29 -3.13 -12.08
C VAL A 126 -2.70 -2.74 -12.53
N GLU A 127 -3.00 -2.89 -13.81
CA GLU A 127 -4.34 -2.59 -14.36
C GLU A 127 -5.42 -3.52 -13.75
N ALA A 128 -5.09 -4.79 -13.51
CA ALA A 128 -6.00 -5.73 -12.85
C ALA A 128 -6.26 -5.35 -11.37
N ASP A 129 -5.19 -4.98 -10.64
CA ASP A 129 -5.31 -4.55 -9.25
C ASP A 129 -6.10 -3.23 -9.12
N GLU A 130 -5.87 -2.27 -10.03
CA GLU A 130 -6.63 -1.02 -10.09
C GLU A 130 -8.11 -1.26 -10.42
N ALA A 131 -8.40 -2.14 -11.37
CA ALA A 131 -9.77 -2.51 -11.72
C ALA A 131 -10.49 -3.20 -10.55
N GLN A 132 -9.80 -4.10 -9.84
CA GLN A 132 -10.33 -4.76 -8.65
C GLN A 132 -10.60 -3.75 -7.53
N LEU A 133 -9.68 -2.84 -7.28
CA LEU A 133 -9.85 -1.78 -6.30
C LEU A 133 -11.05 -0.88 -6.65
N ALA A 134 -11.17 -0.46 -7.89
CA ALA A 134 -12.28 0.37 -8.37
C ALA A 134 -13.64 -0.33 -8.20
N ALA A 135 -13.71 -1.63 -8.51
CA ALA A 135 -14.92 -2.42 -8.32
C ALA A 135 -15.30 -2.55 -6.83
N MET A 136 -14.32 -2.78 -5.94
CA MET A 136 -14.56 -2.77 -4.50
C MET A 136 -14.98 -1.40 -3.97
N GLN A 137 -14.41 -0.32 -4.48
CA GLN A 137 -14.83 1.03 -4.13
C GLN A 137 -16.27 1.33 -4.56
N ALA A 138 -16.68 0.88 -5.73
CA ALA A 138 -18.06 0.98 -6.19
C ALA A 138 -19.04 0.19 -5.30
N GLU A 139 -18.63 -0.99 -4.83
CA GLU A 139 -19.44 -1.79 -3.92
C GLU A 139 -19.53 -1.15 -2.52
N VAL A 140 -18.43 -0.57 -2.02
CA VAL A 140 -18.45 0.23 -0.78
C VAL A 140 -19.32 1.48 -0.94
N GLN A 141 -19.32 2.11 -2.10
CA GLN A 141 -20.22 3.23 -2.40
C GLN A 141 -21.69 2.80 -2.33
N ARG A 142 -22.03 1.71 -2.99
CA ARG A 142 -23.40 1.14 -3.00
C ARG A 142 -23.88 0.87 -1.58
N ILE A 143 -23.07 0.16 -0.78
CA ILE A 143 -23.45 -0.19 0.59
C ILE A 143 -23.47 1.03 1.52
N THR A 144 -22.63 2.04 1.28
CA THR A 144 -22.67 3.32 1.99
C THR A 144 -24.00 4.05 1.75
N GLY A 145 -24.44 4.12 0.51
CA GLY A 145 -25.75 4.71 0.18
C GLY A 145 -26.88 4.02 0.91
N ARG A 146 -26.87 2.68 0.94
CA ARG A 146 -27.84 1.87 1.67
C ARG A 146 -27.77 2.09 3.18
N LEU A 147 -26.57 2.11 3.78
CA LEU A 147 -26.36 2.39 5.20
C LEU A 147 -26.97 3.77 5.57
N LEU A 148 -26.65 4.81 4.78
CA LEU A 148 -27.13 6.17 5.05
C LEU A 148 -28.66 6.27 4.95
N ALA A 149 -29.27 5.56 4.02
CA ALA A 149 -30.73 5.57 3.82
C ALA A 149 -31.49 4.79 4.89
N GLU A 150 -31.05 3.58 5.22
CA GLU A 150 -31.82 2.63 6.03
C GLU A 150 -31.47 2.65 7.53
N PHE A 151 -30.23 3.07 7.87
CA PHE A 151 -29.68 2.89 9.21
C PHE A 151 -29.22 4.19 9.86
N THR A 152 -29.43 5.35 9.22
CA THR A 152 -29.03 6.62 9.79
C THR A 152 -30.12 7.69 9.75
N GLN A 153 -30.00 8.66 10.64
CA GLN A 153 -30.85 9.86 10.67
C GLN A 153 -30.00 11.13 10.76
N ALA A 154 -30.57 12.27 10.35
CA ALA A 154 -29.86 13.56 10.33
C ALA A 154 -29.69 14.18 11.71
N ARG A 155 -30.56 13.84 12.65
CA ARG A 155 -30.54 14.37 14.02
C ARG A 155 -30.27 13.21 14.99
N GLY A 156 -29.44 13.47 16.00
CA GLY A 156 -29.08 12.46 17.00
C GLY A 156 -28.16 13.08 18.06
N LYS A 157 -27.79 12.27 19.04
CA LYS A 157 -26.83 12.61 20.07
C LYS A 157 -25.60 11.73 19.93
N SER A 158 -24.45 12.30 20.24
CA SER A 158 -23.19 11.58 20.33
C SER A 158 -22.40 12.15 21.49
N GLU A 159 -22.03 11.30 22.43
CA GLU A 159 -21.18 11.68 23.56
C GLU A 159 -19.85 12.31 23.10
N TYR A 160 -19.34 11.90 21.95
CA TYR A 160 -18.14 12.49 21.38
C TYR A 160 -18.35 13.95 20.99
N LEU A 161 -19.44 14.27 20.27
CA LEU A 161 -19.75 15.64 19.85
C LEU A 161 -20.08 16.53 21.06
N GLU A 162 -20.82 16.02 22.03
CA GLU A 162 -21.14 16.72 23.27
C GLU A 162 -19.86 17.04 24.06
N ARG A 163 -18.98 16.08 24.26
CA ARG A 163 -17.69 16.28 24.92
C ARG A 163 -16.79 17.27 24.19
N LYS A 164 -16.84 17.29 22.86
CA LYS A 164 -16.06 18.22 22.03
C LYS A 164 -16.72 19.56 21.83
N GLN A 165 -17.99 19.72 22.25
CA GLN A 165 -18.80 20.92 22.05
C GLN A 165 -18.88 21.34 20.57
N VAL A 166 -18.98 20.37 19.66
CA VAL A 166 -19.03 20.58 18.21
C VAL A 166 -20.41 20.25 17.68
N PRO A 167 -21.04 21.16 16.92
CA PRO A 167 -22.28 20.85 16.21
C PRO A 167 -22.12 19.75 15.16
N PRO A 168 -23.21 19.06 14.81
CA PRO A 168 -23.13 17.88 13.94
C PRO A 168 -22.80 18.16 12.47
N TYR A 169 -22.91 19.37 11.98
CA TYR A 169 -22.47 19.81 10.63
C TYR A 169 -22.66 18.79 9.49
N GLY A 170 -23.87 18.26 9.32
CA GLY A 170 -24.19 17.35 8.20
C GLY A 170 -23.76 15.91 8.39
N VAL A 171 -23.28 15.51 9.57
CA VAL A 171 -23.07 14.09 9.90
C VAL A 171 -24.40 13.35 10.03
N ARG A 172 -24.34 12.03 10.01
CA ARG A 172 -25.50 11.15 10.15
C ARG A 172 -25.31 10.26 11.38
N PHE A 173 -26.37 9.99 12.12
CA PHE A 173 -26.36 9.19 13.35
C PHE A 173 -26.93 7.81 13.10
N ILE A 174 -26.19 6.77 13.50
CA ILE A 174 -26.65 5.39 13.43
C ILE A 174 -27.82 5.19 14.39
N THR A 175 -28.93 4.69 13.87
CA THR A 175 -30.20 4.54 14.62
C THR A 175 -30.31 3.24 15.40
N ARG A 176 -29.63 2.17 14.93
CA ARG A 176 -29.61 0.85 15.57
C ARG A 176 -28.29 0.14 15.22
N ASN A 177 -27.93 -0.85 16.02
CA ASN A 177 -26.72 -1.62 15.76
C ASN A 177 -26.75 -2.26 14.37
N VAL A 178 -25.67 -2.09 13.64
CA VAL A 178 -25.47 -2.68 12.31
C VAL A 178 -24.02 -3.10 12.15
N VAL A 179 -23.81 -4.20 11.44
CA VAL A 179 -22.49 -4.67 11.04
C VAL A 179 -22.38 -4.54 9.53
N LEU A 180 -21.37 -3.80 9.08
CA LEU A 180 -20.94 -3.79 7.69
C LEU A 180 -19.90 -4.88 7.52
N SER A 181 -20.16 -5.89 6.69
CA SER A 181 -19.18 -6.90 6.28
C SER A 181 -18.71 -6.66 4.85
N ILE A 182 -17.45 -6.99 4.60
CA ILE A 182 -16.80 -6.85 3.30
C ILE A 182 -16.05 -8.14 3.02
N ASP A 183 -16.41 -8.81 1.93
CA ASP A 183 -15.70 -9.95 1.38
C ASP A 183 -15.02 -9.55 0.08
N ALA A 184 -13.69 -9.42 0.13
CA ALA A 184 -12.90 -8.98 -1.02
C ALA A 184 -12.75 -10.08 -2.08
N GLN A 185 -12.93 -11.36 -1.72
CA GLN A 185 -12.88 -12.46 -2.67
C GLN A 185 -14.17 -12.53 -3.50
N LEU A 186 -15.31 -12.33 -2.85
CA LEU A 186 -16.62 -12.30 -3.51
C LEU A 186 -16.99 -10.92 -4.07
N MET A 187 -16.13 -9.91 -3.86
CA MET A 187 -16.39 -8.52 -4.27
C MET A 187 -17.72 -8.00 -3.75
N ARG A 188 -18.03 -8.25 -2.47
CA ARG A 188 -19.35 -8.03 -1.89
C ARG A 188 -19.30 -7.35 -0.54
N CYS A 189 -20.26 -6.43 -0.33
CA CYS A 189 -20.52 -5.78 0.95
C CYS A 189 -21.96 -6.01 1.38
N ASP A 190 -22.16 -6.35 2.67
CA ASP A 190 -23.49 -6.56 3.25
C ASP A 190 -23.66 -5.79 4.56
N LEU A 191 -24.94 -5.46 4.88
CA LEU A 191 -25.35 -4.90 6.16
C LEU A 191 -26.19 -5.92 6.93
N TRP A 192 -25.80 -6.15 8.18
CA TRP A 192 -26.45 -7.08 9.09
C TRP A 192 -27.03 -6.29 10.27
N ALA A 193 -28.29 -6.50 10.60
CA ALA A 193 -28.98 -5.81 11.68
C ALA A 193 -29.93 -6.74 12.44
N GLY A 194 -30.25 -6.39 13.69
CA GLY A 194 -31.11 -7.24 14.53
C GLY A 194 -30.53 -8.62 14.72
N ASP A 195 -31.37 -9.66 14.55
CA ASP A 195 -30.99 -11.06 14.75
C ASP A 195 -29.99 -11.58 13.72
N ASP A 196 -29.89 -10.89 12.55
CA ASP A 196 -28.93 -11.25 11.50
C ASP A 196 -27.49 -10.99 11.94
N ILE A 197 -27.24 -10.09 12.89
CA ILE A 197 -25.91 -9.88 13.47
C ILE A 197 -25.40 -11.16 14.14
N ALA A 198 -26.25 -11.79 14.94
CA ALA A 198 -25.88 -13.04 15.63
C ALA A 198 -25.61 -14.17 14.62
N ARG A 199 -26.43 -14.26 13.57
CA ARG A 199 -26.24 -15.24 12.47
C ARG A 199 -24.95 -14.97 11.71
N PHE A 200 -24.62 -13.72 11.42
CA PHE A 200 -23.36 -13.35 10.77
C PHE A 200 -22.16 -13.86 11.57
N PHE A 201 -22.11 -13.56 12.88
CA PHE A 201 -20.98 -13.98 13.72
C PHE A 201 -20.92 -15.49 13.94
N ALA A 202 -22.07 -16.17 14.02
CA ALA A 202 -22.10 -17.63 14.15
C ALA A 202 -21.55 -18.34 12.91
N ASN A 203 -21.71 -17.74 11.73
CA ASN A 203 -21.24 -18.31 10.46
C ASN A 203 -19.85 -17.79 10.03
N LEU A 204 -19.26 -16.86 10.79
CA LEU A 204 -17.94 -16.33 10.46
C LEU A 204 -16.86 -17.38 10.76
N PRO A 205 -16.04 -17.79 9.78
CA PRO A 205 -14.97 -18.76 10.00
C PRO A 205 -13.98 -18.31 11.08
N ASN A 206 -13.46 -19.29 11.83
CA ASN A 206 -12.40 -19.06 12.80
C ASN A 206 -11.22 -20.03 12.52
N PRO A 207 -10.02 -19.57 12.15
CA PRO A 207 -9.65 -18.15 12.02
C PRO A 207 -10.37 -17.45 10.86
N ARG A 208 -10.60 -16.14 11.04
CA ARG A 208 -11.23 -15.32 10.01
C ARG A 208 -10.29 -15.19 8.80
N PRO A 209 -10.78 -15.45 7.58
CA PRO A 209 -9.99 -15.28 6.35
C PRO A 209 -9.56 -13.81 6.13
N ASP A 210 -8.38 -13.59 5.56
CA ASP A 210 -7.82 -12.26 5.31
C ASP A 210 -8.66 -11.40 4.35
N HIS A 211 -9.39 -12.06 3.43
CA HIS A 211 -10.30 -11.37 2.51
C HIS A 211 -11.58 -10.89 3.18
N HIS A 212 -11.92 -11.39 4.37
CA HIS A 212 -13.11 -11.02 5.12
C HIS A 212 -12.81 -9.94 6.16
N SER A 213 -13.52 -8.83 6.13
CA SER A 213 -13.45 -7.78 7.15
C SER A 213 -14.86 -7.34 7.55
N PHE A 214 -14.98 -6.77 8.73
CA PHE A 214 -16.24 -6.19 9.18
C PHE A 214 -16.00 -4.97 10.08
N MET A 215 -17.02 -4.11 10.13
CA MET A 215 -17.09 -2.93 10.99
C MET A 215 -18.39 -2.97 11.77
N LYS A 216 -18.30 -2.85 13.11
CA LYS A 216 -19.45 -2.68 13.98
C LYS A 216 -19.78 -1.20 14.10
N LEU A 217 -21.05 -0.87 13.91
CA LEU A 217 -21.60 0.47 14.03
C LEU A 217 -22.74 0.40 15.05
N ASP A 218 -22.44 0.83 16.26
CA ASP A 218 -23.42 0.80 17.35
C ASP A 218 -24.35 2.02 17.26
N ALA A 219 -25.55 1.90 17.80
CA ALA A 219 -26.49 3.00 17.92
C ALA A 219 -25.83 4.20 18.63
N GLY A 220 -26.00 5.41 18.09
CA GLY A 220 -25.33 6.62 18.58
C GLY A 220 -23.93 6.88 17.99
N THR A 221 -23.32 5.92 17.31
CA THR A 221 -22.18 6.21 16.42
C THR A 221 -22.62 7.20 15.35
N PHE A 222 -21.82 8.19 15.05
CA PHE A 222 -22.12 9.05 13.90
C PHE A 222 -21.15 8.77 12.75
N VAL A 223 -21.64 8.98 11.55
CA VAL A 223 -20.88 8.80 10.32
C VAL A 223 -20.77 10.13 9.59
N VAL A 224 -19.59 10.42 9.11
CA VAL A 224 -19.25 11.60 8.31
C VAL A 224 -19.22 11.14 6.85
N PRO A 225 -20.20 11.49 6.02
CA PRO A 225 -20.19 11.11 4.60
C PRO A 225 -19.03 11.76 3.87
N LEU A 226 -18.33 10.99 3.05
CA LEU A 226 -17.28 11.46 2.16
C LEU A 226 -17.82 11.58 0.74
N ARG A 227 -17.72 12.80 0.19
CA ARG A 227 -18.21 13.15 -1.15
C ARG A 227 -17.05 13.56 -2.05
N ASP A 228 -17.15 13.23 -3.32
CA ASP A 228 -16.26 13.84 -4.32
C ASP A 228 -16.68 15.29 -4.65
N ILE A 229 -15.98 15.88 -5.61
CA ILE A 229 -16.24 17.26 -6.05
C ILE A 229 -17.62 17.44 -6.69
N ASP A 230 -18.19 16.37 -7.23
CA ASP A 230 -19.53 16.35 -7.85
C ASP A 230 -20.63 16.10 -6.80
N GLY A 231 -20.26 15.99 -5.52
CA GLY A 231 -21.18 15.76 -4.41
C GLY A 231 -21.62 14.30 -4.24
N VAL A 232 -21.09 13.38 -5.02
CA VAL A 232 -21.40 11.96 -4.94
C VAL A 232 -20.79 11.35 -3.70
N VAL A 233 -21.59 10.68 -2.87
CA VAL A 233 -21.11 10.00 -1.67
C VAL A 233 -20.41 8.69 -2.07
N TRP A 234 -19.14 8.58 -1.74
CA TRP A 234 -18.34 7.37 -2.00
C TRP A 234 -18.15 6.48 -0.79
N SER A 235 -18.07 7.07 0.38
CA SER A 235 -17.78 6.35 1.60
C SER A 235 -18.15 7.19 2.83
N PHE A 236 -17.73 6.75 4.00
CA PHE A 236 -17.91 7.47 5.24
C PHE A 236 -16.76 7.20 6.21
N GLN A 237 -16.58 8.10 7.17
CA GLN A 237 -15.83 7.85 8.40
C GLN A 237 -16.82 7.63 9.54
N ALA A 238 -16.74 6.52 10.25
CA ALA A 238 -17.48 6.28 11.47
C ALA A 238 -16.70 6.79 12.69
N ILE A 239 -17.37 7.47 13.61
CA ILE A 239 -16.79 7.96 14.86
C ILE A 239 -17.67 7.48 16.01
N SER A 240 -17.09 6.62 16.87
CA SER A 240 -17.77 6.06 18.03
C SER A 240 -17.91 7.07 19.18
N ALA A 241 -18.71 6.74 20.18
CA ALA A 241 -18.83 7.54 21.42
C ALA A 241 -17.47 7.75 22.11
N SER A 242 -16.59 6.74 22.10
CA SER A 242 -15.22 6.84 22.62
C SER A 242 -14.29 7.74 21.81
N GLY A 243 -14.65 8.02 20.54
CA GLY A 243 -13.86 8.81 19.60
C GLY A 243 -12.99 7.98 18.66
N THR A 244 -13.16 6.65 18.64
CA THR A 244 -12.51 5.81 17.65
C THR A 244 -13.00 6.14 16.26
N LYS A 245 -12.08 6.42 15.34
CA LYS A 245 -12.35 6.80 13.95
C LYS A 245 -11.98 5.66 13.02
N LEU A 246 -12.93 5.18 12.25
CA LEU A 246 -12.74 4.06 11.33
C LEU A 246 -13.30 4.39 9.94
N PHE A 247 -12.64 3.89 8.93
CA PHE A 247 -13.14 3.86 7.55
C PHE A 247 -13.46 2.40 7.18
N PRO A 248 -14.45 2.16 6.33
CA PRO A 248 -14.61 0.85 5.70
C PRO A 248 -13.32 0.46 4.96
N LYS A 249 -13.00 -0.84 4.96
CA LYS A 249 -11.95 -1.34 4.08
C LYS A 249 -12.31 -1.00 2.62
N PHE A 250 -11.34 -0.68 1.79
CA PHE A 250 -11.54 -0.20 0.40
C PHE A 250 -12.31 1.12 0.24
N ALA A 251 -12.56 1.88 1.31
CA ALA A 251 -13.17 3.20 1.19
C ALA A 251 -12.36 4.11 0.27
N ARG A 252 -13.00 4.68 -0.75
CA ARG A 252 -12.38 5.75 -1.52
C ARG A 252 -12.29 6.99 -0.64
N LYS A 253 -11.06 7.40 -0.34
CA LYS A 253 -10.73 8.60 0.44
C LYS A 253 -10.14 9.69 -0.43
N GLN A 254 -9.30 9.29 -1.38
CA GLN A 254 -8.65 10.23 -2.31
C GLN A 254 -9.68 10.93 -3.18
N GLY A 255 -9.62 12.25 -3.24
CA GLY A 255 -10.58 13.09 -3.96
C GLY A 255 -11.95 13.15 -3.30
N CYS A 256 -12.08 12.73 -2.03
CA CYS A 256 -13.32 12.84 -1.26
C CYS A 256 -13.13 13.72 -0.02
N MET A 257 -14.17 14.48 0.30
CA MET A 257 -14.18 15.40 1.42
C MET A 257 -15.55 15.39 2.12
N HIS A 258 -15.60 15.93 3.32
CA HIS A 258 -16.84 16.36 3.96
C HIS A 258 -16.90 17.89 3.93
N CYS A 259 -17.93 18.43 3.30
CA CYS A 259 -18.10 19.87 3.19
C CYS A 259 -19.05 20.38 4.28
N ILE A 260 -18.64 21.40 5.01
CA ILE A 260 -19.45 22.15 5.98
C ILE A 260 -19.76 23.51 5.37
N GLY A 261 -21.04 23.76 5.08
CA GLY A 261 -21.45 24.95 4.35
C GLY A 261 -21.62 24.71 2.86
N THR A 262 -21.59 25.80 2.08
CA THR A 262 -21.68 25.77 0.61
C THR A 262 -20.39 26.30 0.02
N LEU A 263 -19.93 25.71 -1.06
CA LEU A 263 -18.75 26.17 -1.80
C LEU A 263 -19.09 27.29 -2.79
N ASP A 264 -20.33 27.32 -3.29
CA ASP A 264 -20.79 28.32 -4.25
C ASP A 264 -20.87 29.69 -3.60
N GLY A 265 -20.14 30.66 -4.16
CA GLY A 265 -20.12 32.04 -3.67
C GLY A 265 -19.35 32.23 -2.35
N ALA A 266 -18.60 31.24 -1.90
CA ALA A 266 -17.80 31.36 -0.69
C ALA A 266 -16.60 32.29 -0.91
N GLU A 267 -16.46 33.30 -0.05
CA GLU A 267 -15.31 34.20 -0.05
C GLU A 267 -14.05 33.56 0.55
N VAL A 268 -14.24 32.61 1.46
CA VAL A 268 -13.16 31.91 2.17
C VAL A 268 -13.49 30.45 2.25
N ILE A 269 -12.50 29.60 1.88
CA ILE A 269 -12.53 28.15 2.03
C ILE A 269 -11.40 27.74 2.99
N VAL A 270 -11.76 27.03 4.06
CA VAL A 270 -10.78 26.44 5.00
C VAL A 270 -10.75 24.95 4.78
N ALA A 271 -9.58 24.42 4.40
CA ALA A 271 -9.33 23.00 4.29
C ALA A 271 -8.56 22.50 5.51
N ALA A 272 -8.97 21.35 6.03
CA ALA A 272 -8.28 20.65 7.11
C ALA A 272 -8.14 19.15 6.76
N GLU A 273 -6.99 18.53 7.15
CA GLU A 273 -6.71 17.11 6.98
C GLU A 273 -7.10 16.31 8.22
#